data_173225ff1319ee7a4e4ca405d4087d47
#
_entry.id   173225ff1319ee7a4e4ca405d4087d47
#
_cell.length_a   1.000
_cell.length_b   1.000
_cell.length_c   1.000
_cell.angle_alpha   90.00
_cell.angle_beta   90.00
_cell.angle_gamma   90.00
#
_symmetry.space_group_name_H-M   'P 1'
#
loop_
_entity.id
_entity.type
_entity.pdbx_description
1 polymer ?
#
loop_
_entity_poly.entity_id
_entity_poly.type
_entity_poly.pdbx_seq_one_letter_code
_entity_poly.pdbx_strand_id
1 'polypeptide(L)'
;MSLKKSPGGSYFPYSYKGGELFGLHLGSFGTNEEGVISRMKAEEVFFIRQNQSLGLWIDFCQTKLTDRVIGEFIEMMEHISSHIPKLGLVGCSFMDRWKITRLLKKSECLSALPVRYFNDPEDAKTWLVSEYN
;
A
#
# COMPACT_ATOMS: atom_id res chain seq x y z
N MET A 1 2.40 -22.94 9.85
CA MET A 1 1.88 -21.56 9.95
C MET A 1 0.70 -21.41 9.02
N SER A 2 -0.43 -20.98 9.52
CA SER A 2 -1.62 -20.81 8.69
C SER A 2 -1.62 -19.45 7.99
N LEU A 3 -2.02 -19.43 6.72
CA LEU A 3 -2.25 -18.18 6.01
C LEU A 3 -3.49 -17.50 6.55
N LYS A 4 -3.44 -16.20 6.66
CA LYS A 4 -4.58 -15.38 7.05
C LYS A 4 -5.06 -14.59 5.85
N LYS A 5 -6.33 -14.24 5.86
CA LYS A 5 -6.92 -13.46 4.79
C LYS A 5 -7.36 -12.11 5.32
N SER A 6 -6.92 -11.04 4.66
CA SER A 6 -7.24 -9.69 5.08
C SER A 6 -8.69 -9.31 4.75
N PRO A 7 -9.22 -8.22 5.33
CA PRO A 7 -10.56 -7.73 4.98
C PRO A 7 -10.77 -7.51 3.48
N GLY A 8 -9.71 -7.11 2.76
CA GLY A 8 -9.76 -6.92 1.31
C GLY A 8 -9.55 -8.17 0.50
N GLY A 9 -9.35 -9.31 1.15
CA GLY A 9 -9.21 -10.60 0.49
C GLY A 9 -7.78 -11.01 0.13
N SER A 10 -6.77 -10.29 0.62
CA SER A 10 -5.37 -10.63 0.38
C SER A 10 -4.88 -11.68 1.37
N TYR A 11 -4.06 -12.60 0.89
CA TYR A 11 -3.38 -13.54 1.79
C TYR A 11 -2.23 -12.86 2.52
N PHE A 12 -2.02 -13.24 3.77
CA PHE A 12 -0.95 -12.72 4.61
C PHE A 12 -0.22 -13.89 5.28
N PRO A 13 1.09 -14.09 5.03
CA PRO A 13 1.88 -13.43 4.00
C PRO A 13 1.57 -14.01 2.61
N TYR A 14 1.88 -13.25 1.56
CA TYR A 14 1.75 -13.72 0.19
C TYR A 14 3.14 -14.09 -0.32
N SER A 15 3.32 -15.35 -0.73
CA SER A 15 4.60 -15.84 -1.26
C SER A 15 4.73 -15.53 -2.74
N TYR A 16 5.85 -14.95 -3.15
CA TYR A 16 6.07 -14.55 -4.52
C TYR A 16 7.56 -14.65 -4.86
N LYS A 17 7.92 -15.47 -5.83
CA LYS A 17 9.30 -15.62 -6.32
C LYS A 17 10.34 -15.76 -5.22
N GLY A 18 10.06 -16.57 -4.22
CA GLY A 18 10.99 -16.86 -3.12
C GLY A 18 10.98 -15.85 -1.98
N GLY A 19 10.15 -14.82 -2.07
CA GLY A 19 9.98 -13.84 -1.00
C GLY A 19 8.55 -13.74 -0.53
N GLU A 20 8.32 -12.91 0.47
CA GLU A 20 6.98 -12.68 1.03
C GLU A 20 6.63 -11.21 0.98
N LEU A 21 5.36 -10.91 0.72
CA LEU A 21 4.85 -9.55 0.63
C LEU A 21 3.38 -9.51 1.04
N PHE A 22 2.81 -8.31 1.06
CA PHE A 22 1.39 -8.11 1.31
C PHE A 22 0.82 -7.12 0.30
N GLY A 23 -0.42 -7.36 -0.15
CA GLY A 23 -1.10 -6.48 -1.10
C GLY A 23 -2.37 -5.89 -0.51
N LEU A 24 -2.57 -4.59 -0.70
CA LEU A 24 -3.81 -3.92 -0.35
C LEU A 24 -4.61 -3.62 -1.61
N HIS A 25 -5.83 -4.12 -1.67
CA HIS A 25 -6.73 -3.90 -2.81
C HIS A 25 -7.65 -2.73 -2.50
N LEU A 26 -7.23 -1.54 -2.92
CA LEU A 26 -7.99 -0.30 -2.76
C LEU A 26 -8.50 0.22 -4.10
N GLY A 27 -8.60 -0.67 -5.09
CA GLY A 27 -9.08 -0.34 -6.42
C GLY A 27 -10.58 -0.55 -6.57
N SER A 28 -11.12 -0.02 -7.67
CA SER A 28 -12.51 -0.19 -8.07
C SER A 28 -13.55 0.44 -7.14
N PHE A 29 -13.14 1.43 -6.35
CA PHE A 29 -14.07 2.21 -5.52
C PHE A 29 -14.68 3.41 -6.25
N GLY A 30 -14.14 3.75 -7.43
CA GLY A 30 -14.65 4.90 -8.18
C GLY A 30 -14.56 6.18 -7.36
N THR A 31 -15.70 6.86 -7.17
CA THR A 31 -15.80 8.09 -6.38
C THR A 31 -16.27 7.85 -4.94
N ASN A 32 -16.35 6.59 -4.52
CA ASN A 32 -16.83 6.23 -3.19
C ASN A 32 -15.72 6.40 -2.14
N GLU A 33 -15.53 7.63 -1.66
CA GLU A 33 -14.50 7.94 -0.67
C GLU A 33 -14.69 7.17 0.63
N GLU A 34 -15.91 7.10 1.12
CA GLU A 34 -16.20 6.41 2.38
C GLU A 34 -15.85 4.93 2.29
N GLY A 35 -16.12 4.31 1.14
CA GLY A 35 -15.81 2.89 0.92
C GLY A 35 -14.33 2.61 0.95
N VAL A 36 -13.53 3.40 0.22
CA VAL A 36 -12.08 3.17 0.18
C VAL A 36 -11.43 3.50 1.51
N ILE A 37 -11.88 4.55 2.19
CA ILE A 37 -11.34 4.92 3.52
C ILE A 37 -11.67 3.85 4.54
N SER A 38 -12.88 3.33 4.53
CA SER A 38 -13.30 2.25 5.42
C SER A 38 -12.43 0.99 5.19
N ARG A 39 -12.14 0.66 3.92
CA ARG A 39 -11.26 -0.45 3.60
C ARG A 39 -9.84 -0.21 4.12
N MET A 40 -9.31 1.00 3.96
CA MET A 40 -7.99 1.36 4.48
C MET A 40 -7.89 1.11 5.98
N LYS A 41 -8.90 1.57 6.73
CA LYS A 41 -8.90 1.42 8.19
C LYS A 41 -8.97 -0.04 8.63
N ALA A 42 -9.78 -0.84 7.95
CA ALA A 42 -9.89 -2.25 8.25
C ALA A 42 -8.57 -2.99 7.95
N GLU A 43 -7.94 -2.66 6.83
CA GLU A 43 -6.66 -3.27 6.46
C GLU A 43 -5.53 -2.84 7.40
N GLU A 44 -5.52 -1.59 7.83
CA GLU A 44 -4.54 -1.09 8.80
C GLU A 44 -4.60 -1.89 10.10
N VAL A 45 -5.80 -2.06 10.65
CA VAL A 45 -6.01 -2.85 11.88
C VAL A 45 -5.52 -4.28 11.69
N PHE A 46 -5.89 -4.90 10.57
CA PHE A 46 -5.46 -6.25 10.26
C PHE A 46 -3.93 -6.35 10.20
N PHE A 47 -3.29 -5.45 9.46
CA PHE A 47 -1.84 -5.49 9.23
C PHE A 47 -1.06 -5.31 10.53
N ILE A 48 -1.47 -4.35 11.36
CA ILE A 48 -0.80 -4.09 12.64
C ILE A 48 -0.87 -5.32 13.55
N ARG A 49 -1.99 -6.02 13.55
CA ARG A 49 -2.17 -7.23 14.39
C ARG A 49 -1.24 -8.35 13.99
N GLN A 50 -0.78 -8.41 12.75
CA GLN A 50 0.13 -9.47 12.31
C GLN A 50 1.54 -9.28 12.88
N ASN A 51 1.92 -8.06 13.21
CA ASN A 51 3.22 -7.72 13.81
C ASN A 51 4.40 -8.32 13.04
N GLN A 52 4.36 -8.18 11.71
CA GLN A 52 5.43 -8.65 10.81
C GLN A 52 5.80 -7.53 9.85
N SER A 53 7.06 -7.54 9.42
CA SER A 53 7.56 -6.59 8.43
C SER A 53 7.54 -7.23 7.05
N LEU A 54 6.78 -6.66 6.13
CA LEU A 54 6.66 -7.15 4.75
C LEU A 54 6.62 -5.98 3.78
N GLY A 55 7.20 -6.18 2.60
CA GLY A 55 7.00 -5.22 1.51
C GLY A 55 5.51 -5.14 1.18
N LEU A 56 5.04 -3.93 0.92
CA LEU A 56 3.63 -3.66 0.68
C LEU A 56 3.42 -3.10 -0.72
N TRP A 57 2.43 -3.62 -1.45
CA TRP A 57 1.96 -2.97 -2.66
C TRP A 57 0.49 -2.63 -2.51
N ILE A 58 0.09 -1.51 -3.09
CA ILE A 58 -1.29 -1.03 -3.00
C ILE A 58 -1.81 -0.77 -4.41
N ASP A 59 -2.97 -1.36 -4.72
CA ASP A 59 -3.66 -1.15 -5.97
C ASP A 59 -4.74 -0.10 -5.80
N PHE A 60 -4.59 1.02 -6.51
CA PHE A 60 -5.57 2.11 -6.55
C PHE A 60 -6.31 2.19 -7.90
N CYS A 61 -6.15 1.19 -8.76
CA CYS A 61 -6.79 1.23 -10.08
C CYS A 61 -8.30 1.46 -9.97
N GLN A 62 -8.83 2.38 -10.79
CA GLN A 62 -10.26 2.71 -10.82
C GLN A 62 -10.80 3.23 -9.48
N THR A 63 -9.95 3.86 -8.70
CA THR A 63 -10.36 4.60 -7.50
C THR A 63 -9.90 6.04 -7.66
N LYS A 64 -10.81 6.98 -7.50
CA LYS A 64 -10.46 8.40 -7.57
C LYS A 64 -9.72 8.80 -6.30
N LEU A 65 -8.48 9.28 -6.44
CA LEU A 65 -7.65 9.70 -5.32
C LEU A 65 -7.88 11.19 -5.05
N THR A 66 -8.93 11.48 -4.31
CA THR A 66 -9.21 12.84 -3.86
C THR A 66 -8.19 13.25 -2.79
N ASP A 67 -8.12 14.54 -2.50
CA ASP A 67 -7.22 15.03 -1.45
C ASP A 67 -7.53 14.37 -0.11
N ARG A 68 -8.81 14.11 0.17
CA ARG A 68 -9.22 13.41 1.39
C ARG A 68 -8.70 11.96 1.41
N VAL A 69 -8.87 11.24 0.31
CA VAL A 69 -8.41 9.85 0.21
C VAL A 69 -6.89 9.76 0.34
N ILE A 70 -6.17 10.67 -0.34
CA ILE A 70 -4.72 10.71 -0.24
C ILE A 70 -4.28 11.02 1.20
N GLY A 71 -4.94 11.96 1.87
CA GLY A 71 -4.64 12.30 3.27
C GLY A 71 -4.81 11.11 4.19
N GLU A 72 -5.90 10.36 4.03
CA GLU A 72 -6.16 9.15 4.82
C GLU A 72 -5.13 8.06 4.52
N PHE A 73 -4.71 7.94 3.25
CA PHE A 73 -3.66 7.01 2.87
C PHE A 73 -2.33 7.36 3.55
N ILE A 74 -1.93 8.63 3.54
CA ILE A 74 -0.70 9.06 4.19
C ILE A 74 -0.75 8.75 5.69
N GLU A 75 -1.87 9.04 6.35
CA GLU A 75 -2.05 8.77 7.76
C GLU A 75 -1.92 7.26 8.05
N MET A 76 -2.55 6.42 7.23
CA MET A 76 -2.40 4.97 7.34
C MET A 76 -0.93 4.56 7.23
N MET A 77 -0.21 5.09 6.25
CA MET A 77 1.20 4.75 6.06
C MET A 77 2.06 5.19 7.25
N GLU A 78 1.75 6.34 7.85
CA GLU A 78 2.46 6.77 9.05
C GLU A 78 2.28 5.79 10.21
N HIS A 79 1.09 5.21 10.33
CA HIS A 79 0.81 4.24 11.39
C HIS A 79 1.52 2.90 11.18
N ILE A 80 1.71 2.48 9.93
CA ILE A 80 2.26 1.15 9.64
C ILE A 80 3.71 1.17 9.15
N SER A 81 4.31 2.36 8.98
CA SER A 81 5.61 2.51 8.32
C SER A 81 6.73 1.70 8.97
N SER A 82 6.69 1.51 10.29
CA SER A 82 7.72 0.72 10.98
C SER A 82 7.74 -0.75 10.56
N HIS A 83 6.68 -1.24 9.93
CA HIS A 83 6.57 -2.61 9.46
C HIS A 83 6.70 -2.74 7.95
N ILE A 84 7.00 -1.64 7.24
CA ILE A 84 7.05 -1.62 5.78
C ILE A 84 8.44 -1.25 5.31
N PRO A 85 9.24 -2.20 4.79
CA PRO A 85 10.56 -1.87 4.23
C PRO A 85 10.50 -1.22 2.86
N LYS A 86 9.47 -1.50 2.06
CA LYS A 86 9.27 -0.94 0.71
C LYS A 86 7.79 -0.81 0.43
N LEU A 87 7.42 0.21 -0.35
CA LEU A 87 6.04 0.45 -0.76
C LEU A 87 5.96 0.58 -2.28
N GLY A 88 5.16 -0.27 -2.91
CA GLY A 88 4.84 -0.17 -4.34
C GLY A 88 3.42 0.33 -4.53
N LEU A 89 3.22 1.32 -5.37
CA LEU A 89 1.90 1.87 -5.65
C LEU A 89 1.52 1.63 -7.11
N VAL A 90 0.33 1.08 -7.34
CA VAL A 90 -0.16 0.69 -8.65
C VAL A 90 -1.42 1.48 -8.97
N GLY A 91 -1.54 1.96 -10.20
CA GLY A 91 -2.76 2.60 -10.66
C GLY A 91 -2.89 4.07 -10.33
N CYS A 92 -1.81 4.73 -9.96
CA CYS A 92 -1.82 6.17 -9.71
C CYS A 92 -1.57 6.94 -11.00
N SER A 93 -2.37 7.97 -11.25
CA SER A 93 -2.13 8.89 -12.36
C SER A 93 -0.87 9.73 -12.09
N PHE A 94 -0.36 10.42 -13.13
CA PHE A 94 0.80 11.29 -12.97
C PHE A 94 0.59 12.35 -11.89
N MET A 95 -0.58 12.98 -11.87
CA MET A 95 -0.91 14.00 -10.87
C MET A 95 -1.00 13.40 -9.46
N ASP A 96 -1.58 12.21 -9.35
CA ASP A 96 -1.68 11.52 -8.06
C ASP A 96 -0.29 11.16 -7.52
N ARG A 97 0.60 10.68 -8.40
CA ARG A 97 1.98 10.38 -8.03
C ARG A 97 2.69 11.61 -7.47
N TRP A 98 2.50 12.75 -8.13
CA TRP A 98 3.11 14.00 -7.70
C TRP A 98 2.61 14.41 -6.31
N LYS A 99 1.30 14.37 -6.09
CA LYS A 99 0.70 14.73 -4.81
C LYS A 99 1.17 13.79 -3.69
N ILE A 100 1.14 12.50 -3.95
CA ILE A 100 1.54 11.49 -2.95
C ILE A 100 3.02 11.65 -2.61
N THR A 101 3.88 11.76 -3.62
CA THR A 101 5.32 11.92 -3.40
C THR A 101 5.63 13.13 -2.55
N ARG A 102 4.95 14.23 -2.83
CA ARG A 102 5.13 15.48 -2.08
C ARG A 102 4.79 15.30 -0.60
N LEU A 103 3.67 14.62 -0.32
CA LEU A 103 3.24 14.39 1.07
C LEU A 103 4.13 13.37 1.78
N LEU A 104 4.58 12.33 1.07
CA LEU A 104 5.51 11.35 1.65
C LEU A 104 6.81 12.02 2.09
N LYS A 105 7.33 12.93 1.27
CA LYS A 105 8.58 13.64 1.58
C LYS A 105 8.46 14.59 2.77
N LYS A 106 7.27 15.08 3.05
CA LYS A 106 7.03 15.97 4.18
C LYS A 106 6.87 15.23 5.50
N SER A 107 6.61 13.94 5.47
CA SER A 107 6.39 13.14 6.67
C SER A 107 7.73 12.63 7.20
N GLU A 108 8.04 12.89 8.45
CA GLU A 108 9.30 12.44 9.06
C GLU A 108 9.45 10.92 9.00
N CYS A 109 8.39 10.19 9.30
CA CYS A 109 8.46 8.73 9.31
C CYS A 109 8.39 8.09 7.92
N LEU A 110 7.98 8.83 6.89
CA LEU A 110 7.84 8.30 5.54
C LEU A 110 8.90 8.79 4.56
N SER A 111 9.63 9.85 4.91
CA SER A 111 10.57 10.49 3.98
C SER A 111 11.69 9.58 3.50
N ALA A 112 12.09 8.60 4.31
CA ALA A 112 13.13 7.65 3.97
C ALA A 112 12.60 6.31 3.42
N LEU A 113 11.29 6.12 3.39
CA LEU A 113 10.69 4.88 2.89
C LEU A 113 10.89 4.76 1.38
N PRO A 114 11.48 3.65 0.89
CA PRO A 114 11.55 3.41 -0.55
C PRO A 114 10.17 3.23 -1.13
N VAL A 115 9.79 4.10 -2.07
CA VAL A 115 8.47 4.07 -2.72
C VAL A 115 8.68 4.09 -4.23
N ARG A 116 8.00 3.21 -4.95
CA ARG A 116 7.98 3.20 -6.41
C ARG A 116 6.56 3.07 -6.93
N TYR A 117 6.34 3.63 -8.11
CA TYR A 117 5.06 3.59 -8.81
C TYR A 117 5.14 2.62 -9.99
N PHE A 118 4.07 1.86 -10.18
CA PHE A 118 4.01 0.85 -11.24
C PHE A 118 2.66 0.92 -11.95
N ASN A 119 2.65 0.50 -13.20
CA ASN A 119 1.41 0.32 -13.96
C ASN A 119 0.88 -1.11 -13.84
N ASP A 120 1.76 -2.05 -13.49
CA ASP A 120 1.46 -3.48 -13.43
C ASP A 120 1.77 -4.03 -12.04
N PRO A 121 0.80 -4.70 -11.38
CA PRO A 121 1.04 -5.32 -10.08
C PRO A 121 2.20 -6.32 -10.06
N GLU A 122 2.43 -7.04 -11.16
CA GLU A 122 3.53 -8.01 -11.23
C GLU A 122 4.88 -7.33 -11.10
N ASP A 123 5.04 -6.15 -11.72
CA ASP A 123 6.28 -5.38 -11.60
C ASP A 123 6.48 -4.89 -10.16
N ALA A 124 5.42 -4.48 -9.50
CA ALA A 124 5.47 -4.05 -8.10
C ALA A 124 5.91 -5.20 -7.20
N LYS A 125 5.31 -6.37 -7.36
CA LYS A 125 5.65 -7.56 -6.57
C LYS A 125 7.09 -7.98 -6.78
N THR A 126 7.56 -7.96 -8.02
CA THR A 126 8.94 -8.33 -8.35
C THR A 126 9.92 -7.39 -7.66
N TRP A 127 9.65 -6.09 -7.69
CA TRP A 127 10.51 -5.13 -7.00
C TRP A 127 10.51 -5.34 -5.48
N LEU A 128 9.35 -5.62 -4.90
CA LEU A 128 9.23 -5.78 -3.44
C LEU A 128 10.07 -6.93 -2.90
N VAL A 129 10.18 -8.02 -3.65
CA VAL A 129 10.98 -9.17 -3.21
C VAL A 129 12.42 -9.13 -3.70
N SER A 130 12.80 -8.07 -4.43
CA SER A 130 14.17 -7.90 -4.90
C SER A 130 15.08 -7.42 -3.78
N GLU A 131 16.39 -7.60 -3.97
CA GLU A 131 17.39 -7.09 -3.03
C GLU A 131 17.67 -5.60 -3.23
N TYR A 132 17.15 -5.01 -4.30
CA TYR A 132 17.41 -3.62 -4.67
C TYR A 132 16.26 -2.71 -4.27
N ASN A 133 16.58 -1.49 -3.93
CA ASN A 133 15.61 -0.47 -3.58
C ASN A 133 15.18 0.38 -4.78
#